data_d797f9d12b0ff66c3a984b7ece0356e0
#
_entry.id   d797f9d12b0ff66c3a984b7ece0356e0
#
_cell.length_a   1.000
_cell.length_b   1.000
_cell.length_c   1.000
_cell.angle_alpha   90.00
_cell.angle_beta   90.00
_cell.angle_gamma   90.00
#
_symmetry.space_group_name_H-M   'P 1'
#
loop_
_entity.id
_entity.type
_entity.pdbx_description
1 polymer ?
#
loop_
_entity_poly.entity_id
_entity_poly.type
_entity_poly.pdbx_seq_one_letter_code
_entity_poly.pdbx_strand_id
1 'polypeptide(L)'
;MTSTGIPKPSLPLARRRSGPPAVRLPHLLLQAGLFCLVAGVTACGGDDKAALVAQGKQTFRFDTFGDETKWTDALHMDQVVATVDPTTALSVGLKVDSDALPASVVAGIKDGSVSLTDPATTVALLKLDAVLGVKGTVATVGGKDSLTRVGFTCALCHSTVDNSFAPGIGKRLDGWPNRDLNVGAIVALSPALDAPTKAVFNSWGPGKYDPRFNLDGLNGPQVIPPAYGLNGIHRITATGDGDDIAYWNRYVGVTQMGGHGTFSEPRTGVNVTNGTDDLIGSKLAGLQAYQLTLAAPAPPAGSFDPAVAARGQVLFAGKASCSTCHSGSELTDANSRLHPVSDAMGEPEPAGVPSYASRSATKQYRTAPLKGVWQHAPYFHNGSAATLDDVVNTYNTRRSLGLTAAETDDLVQYLKSL
;
A
#
# COMPACT_ATOMS: atom_id res chain seq x y z
N MET A 1 -56.72 -15.60 16.21
CA MET A 1 -56.92 -16.21 17.53
C MET A 1 -55.67 -15.96 18.35
N THR A 2 -55.85 -15.16 19.38
CA THR A 2 -55.12 -14.94 20.65
C THR A 2 -53.61 -14.73 20.65
N SER A 3 -53.31 -13.46 20.77
CA SER A 3 -52.11 -12.86 21.34
C SER A 3 -51.92 -13.27 22.81
N THR A 4 -50.69 -13.62 23.21
CA THR A 4 -50.28 -13.58 24.63
C THR A 4 -48.98 -12.76 24.75
N GLY A 5 -49.14 -11.57 25.32
CA GLY A 5 -48.02 -10.68 25.67
C GLY A 5 -47.29 -11.13 26.93
N ILE A 6 -45.98 -10.87 26.96
CA ILE A 6 -45.10 -11.04 28.11
C ILE A 6 -44.82 -9.65 28.72
N PRO A 7 -44.96 -9.47 30.04
CA PRO A 7 -44.78 -8.16 30.69
C PRO A 7 -43.33 -7.80 30.95
N LYS A 8 -43.00 -6.49 30.84
CA LYS A 8 -41.70 -5.89 31.22
C LYS A 8 -41.58 -5.76 32.74
N PRO A 9 -40.43 -6.00 33.35
CA PRO A 9 -40.18 -5.66 34.77
C PRO A 9 -39.79 -4.20 34.94
N SER A 10 -40.39 -3.55 35.90
CA SER A 10 -40.10 -2.19 36.40
C SER A 10 -38.92 -2.20 37.34
N LEU A 11 -37.98 -1.25 37.18
CA LEU A 11 -36.90 -0.98 38.13
C LEU A 11 -37.32 0.02 39.18
N PRO A 12 -36.89 -0.14 40.44
CA PRO A 12 -37.21 0.80 41.55
C PRO A 12 -36.28 2.00 41.59
N LEU A 13 -36.85 3.15 41.93
CA LEU A 13 -36.21 4.45 42.21
C LEU A 13 -35.30 4.38 43.44
N ALA A 14 -34.02 4.75 43.28
CA ALA A 14 -33.09 4.90 44.40
C ALA A 14 -33.24 6.27 45.10
N ARG A 15 -33.38 6.21 46.42
CA ARG A 15 -33.50 7.33 47.37
C ARG A 15 -32.23 8.17 47.41
N ARG A 16 -32.40 9.51 47.38
CA ARG A 16 -31.41 10.51 47.77
C ARG A 16 -30.99 10.33 49.24
N ARG A 17 -29.69 10.27 49.50
CA ARG A 17 -29.12 10.46 50.85
C ARG A 17 -28.50 11.85 50.95
N SER A 18 -28.92 12.55 51.98
CA SER A 18 -28.44 13.84 52.45
C SER A 18 -27.02 13.72 52.99
N GLY A 19 -26.14 14.64 52.60
CA GLY A 19 -24.78 14.76 53.15
C GLY A 19 -24.72 15.66 54.38
N PRO A 20 -23.69 15.52 55.22
CA PRO A 20 -23.53 16.29 56.50
C PRO A 20 -22.96 17.70 56.30
N PRO A 21 -23.04 18.56 57.32
CA PRO A 21 -22.86 20.00 57.22
C PRO A 21 -21.40 20.46 57.21
N ALA A 22 -21.17 21.61 56.57
CA ALA A 22 -19.89 22.28 56.43
C ALA A 22 -19.40 22.88 57.77
N VAL A 23 -18.15 22.56 58.11
CA VAL A 23 -17.40 23.23 59.20
C VAL A 23 -16.62 24.41 58.62
N ARG A 24 -16.90 25.64 59.15
CA ARG A 24 -16.11 26.85 58.86
C ARG A 24 -14.91 26.90 59.76
N LEU A 25 -13.70 27.14 59.26
CA LEU A 25 -12.52 27.61 60.00
C LEU A 25 -11.94 28.88 59.36
N PRO A 26 -11.30 29.76 60.09
CA PRO A 26 -11.13 31.17 59.78
C PRO A 26 -9.87 31.45 58.90
N HIS A 27 -9.92 32.62 58.23
CA HIS A 27 -8.85 33.22 57.48
C HIS A 27 -7.57 33.44 58.25
N LEU A 28 -6.43 33.02 57.78
CA LEU A 28 -5.13 33.62 58.11
C LEU A 28 -4.42 33.90 56.74
N LEU A 29 -4.15 35.19 56.55
CA LEU A 29 -3.38 35.75 55.44
C LEU A 29 -1.93 35.28 55.52
N LEU A 30 -1.41 34.69 54.43
CA LEU A 30 0.02 34.74 54.13
C LEU A 30 0.20 34.93 52.62
N GLN A 31 0.57 36.17 52.29
CA GLN A 31 1.10 36.49 50.92
C GLN A 31 2.52 35.97 50.85
N ALA A 32 2.80 35.07 49.93
CA ALA A 32 4.16 34.87 49.38
C ALA A 32 4.09 34.07 48.05
N GLY A 33 4.52 34.69 46.97
CA GLY A 33 5.23 34.00 45.90
C GLY A 33 4.39 33.31 44.84
N LEU A 34 3.67 34.08 44.01
CA LEU A 34 3.28 33.58 42.65
C LEU A 34 4.39 33.89 41.65
N PHE A 35 5.34 32.99 41.54
CA PHE A 35 6.29 33.02 40.40
C PHE A 35 6.36 31.65 39.73
N CYS A 36 5.96 31.64 38.45
CA CYS A 36 6.35 30.70 37.41
C CYS A 36 6.15 29.19 37.65
N LEU A 37 5.10 28.65 37.06
CA LEU A 37 5.15 27.39 36.36
C LEU A 37 4.14 27.40 35.20
N VAL A 38 4.42 28.23 34.20
CA VAL A 38 3.85 28.10 32.84
C VAL A 38 5.04 27.77 31.93
N ALA A 39 5.50 26.54 32.02
CA ALA A 39 6.42 25.97 31.02
C ALA A 39 6.29 24.44 31.15
N GLY A 40 5.53 23.81 30.29
CA GLY A 40 5.52 22.34 30.24
C GLY A 40 4.29 21.66 29.64
N VAL A 41 3.48 22.31 28.80
CA VAL A 41 2.33 21.64 28.17
C VAL A 41 2.39 21.64 26.63
N THR A 42 3.52 21.98 26.03
CA THR A 42 3.64 22.00 24.57
C THR A 42 4.57 20.93 23.98
N ALA A 43 5.12 20.01 24.78
CA ALA A 43 6.07 19.00 24.28
C ALA A 43 5.47 17.60 24.06
N CYS A 44 4.37 17.21 24.70
CA CYS A 44 3.90 15.81 24.65
C CYS A 44 3.28 15.38 23.31
N GLY A 45 2.65 16.27 22.55
CA GLY A 45 1.95 15.88 21.32
C GLY A 45 2.86 15.61 20.11
N GLY A 46 4.09 16.11 20.11
CA GLY A 46 5.08 15.87 19.03
C GLY A 46 5.75 14.51 19.13
N ASP A 47 6.09 14.12 20.34
CA ASP A 47 6.78 12.86 20.64
C ASP A 47 5.85 11.66 20.40
N ASP A 48 4.59 11.77 20.78
CA ASP A 48 3.57 10.74 20.55
C ASP A 48 3.34 10.49 19.05
N LYS A 49 3.30 11.55 18.24
CA LYS A 49 3.16 11.42 16.78
C LYS A 49 4.39 10.79 16.14
N ALA A 50 5.59 11.17 16.56
CA ALA A 50 6.82 10.60 16.05
C ALA A 50 6.93 9.09 16.39
N ALA A 51 6.55 8.71 17.63
CA ALA A 51 6.50 7.33 18.06
C ALA A 51 5.49 6.51 17.24
N LEU A 52 4.30 7.07 16.98
CA LEU A 52 3.26 6.43 16.17
C LEU A 52 3.74 6.20 14.72
N VAL A 53 4.41 7.18 14.11
CA VAL A 53 5.00 7.07 12.77
C VAL A 53 6.10 6.01 12.75
N ALA A 54 6.97 5.97 13.78
CA ALA A 54 8.03 4.97 13.88
C ALA A 54 7.45 3.56 14.00
N GLN A 55 6.41 3.37 14.82
CA GLN A 55 5.67 2.11 14.92
C GLN A 55 5.07 1.71 13.56
N GLY A 56 4.43 2.65 12.87
CA GLY A 56 3.85 2.42 11.53
C GLY A 56 4.89 2.01 10.50
N LYS A 57 6.09 2.59 10.55
CA LYS A 57 7.23 2.20 9.70
C LYS A 57 7.65 0.75 9.94
N GLN A 58 7.73 0.33 11.21
CA GLN A 58 8.04 -1.06 11.55
C GLN A 58 6.95 -2.00 11.06
N THR A 59 5.68 -1.65 11.27
CA THR A 59 4.54 -2.40 10.76
C THR A 59 4.59 -2.53 9.24
N PHE A 60 4.76 -1.43 8.51
CA PHE A 60 4.82 -1.42 7.04
C PHE A 60 5.92 -2.33 6.49
N ARG A 61 7.10 -2.29 7.12
CA ARG A 61 8.29 -2.99 6.63
C ARG A 61 8.38 -4.45 7.02
N PHE A 62 7.89 -4.82 8.22
CA PHE A 62 8.24 -6.08 8.84
C PHE A 62 7.08 -6.87 9.45
N ASP A 63 5.86 -6.33 9.47
CA ASP A 63 4.72 -7.00 10.10
C ASP A 63 3.92 -7.81 9.09
N THR A 64 3.77 -9.10 9.37
CA THR A 64 3.02 -10.06 8.55
C THR A 64 1.57 -10.22 9.00
N PHE A 65 1.22 -9.65 10.16
CA PHE A 65 -0.09 -9.81 10.79
C PHE A 65 -0.51 -11.28 11.03
N GLY A 66 0.48 -12.20 11.12
CA GLY A 66 0.22 -13.63 11.29
C GLY A 66 -0.14 -14.35 9.99
N ASP A 67 0.17 -13.77 8.83
CA ASP A 67 -0.15 -14.33 7.51
C ASP A 67 0.66 -15.61 7.16
N GLU A 68 1.64 -15.98 7.98
CA GLU A 68 2.35 -17.25 7.85
C GLU A 68 1.41 -18.46 7.88
N THR A 69 0.24 -18.33 8.51
CA THR A 69 -0.80 -19.37 8.46
C THR A 69 -1.30 -19.63 7.04
N LYS A 70 -1.33 -18.60 6.20
CA LYS A 70 -1.67 -18.72 4.79
C LYS A 70 -0.45 -19.13 3.97
N TRP A 71 0.67 -18.42 4.11
CA TRP A 71 1.79 -18.57 3.19
C TRP A 71 2.64 -19.79 3.49
N THR A 72 2.85 -20.13 4.77
CA THR A 72 3.59 -21.32 5.19
C THR A 72 2.66 -22.52 5.33
N ASP A 73 1.63 -22.41 6.19
CA ASP A 73 0.88 -23.61 6.60
C ASP A 73 -0.07 -24.10 5.50
N ALA A 74 -0.69 -23.18 4.72
CA ALA A 74 -1.62 -23.56 3.66
C ALA A 74 -0.97 -23.66 2.27
N LEU A 75 -0.08 -22.70 1.91
CA LEU A 75 0.49 -22.61 0.57
C LEU A 75 1.91 -23.20 0.46
N HIS A 76 2.55 -23.58 1.56
CA HIS A 76 3.87 -24.18 1.64
C HIS A 76 4.98 -23.38 0.93
N MET A 77 4.86 -22.04 0.99
CA MET A 77 5.81 -21.14 0.33
C MET A 77 7.19 -21.14 1.00
N ASP A 78 7.30 -21.52 2.26
CA ASP A 78 8.57 -21.75 2.96
C ASP A 78 9.44 -22.76 2.22
N GLN A 79 8.83 -23.86 1.72
CA GLN A 79 9.53 -24.91 0.96
C GLN A 79 10.01 -24.38 -0.38
N VAL A 80 9.19 -23.54 -1.05
CA VAL A 80 9.54 -22.92 -2.34
C VAL A 80 10.69 -21.93 -2.16
N VAL A 81 10.53 -20.97 -1.25
CA VAL A 81 11.49 -19.89 -1.02
C VAL A 81 12.85 -20.44 -0.58
N ALA A 82 12.87 -21.52 0.19
CA ALA A 82 14.12 -22.19 0.61
C ALA A 82 14.95 -22.77 -0.54
N THR A 83 14.35 -22.96 -1.73
CA THR A 83 15.02 -23.53 -2.92
C THR A 83 15.35 -22.48 -3.99
N VAL A 84 14.91 -21.24 -3.80
CA VAL A 84 15.11 -20.14 -4.78
C VAL A 84 16.39 -19.38 -4.45
N ASP A 85 17.28 -19.27 -5.43
CA ASP A 85 18.48 -18.45 -5.33
C ASP A 85 18.17 -16.94 -5.51
N PRO A 86 19.07 -16.02 -5.03
CA PRO A 86 18.84 -14.58 -5.15
C PRO A 86 18.66 -14.09 -6.58
N THR A 87 19.36 -14.64 -7.57
CA THR A 87 19.25 -14.22 -8.97
C THR A 87 17.85 -14.50 -9.51
N THR A 88 17.33 -15.69 -9.23
CA THR A 88 15.95 -16.07 -9.56
C THR A 88 14.93 -15.19 -8.83
N ALA A 89 15.15 -14.94 -7.54
CA ALA A 89 14.29 -14.05 -6.73
C ALA A 89 14.24 -12.62 -7.29
N LEU A 90 15.39 -12.07 -7.66
CA LEU A 90 15.48 -10.74 -8.29
C LEU A 90 14.79 -10.70 -9.66
N SER A 91 14.86 -11.80 -10.44
CA SER A 91 14.24 -11.87 -11.77
C SER A 91 12.70 -11.81 -11.74
N VAL A 92 12.08 -12.21 -10.64
CA VAL A 92 10.63 -12.07 -10.40
C VAL A 92 10.27 -10.80 -9.63
N GLY A 93 11.25 -9.88 -9.50
CA GLY A 93 11.04 -8.53 -8.97
C GLY A 93 11.18 -8.39 -7.46
N LEU A 94 11.65 -9.39 -6.73
CA LEU A 94 12.05 -9.19 -5.34
C LEU A 94 13.21 -8.21 -5.26
N LYS A 95 13.36 -7.50 -4.16
CA LYS A 95 14.35 -6.45 -3.96
C LYS A 95 15.13 -6.67 -2.67
N VAL A 96 16.38 -6.21 -2.64
CA VAL A 96 17.26 -6.31 -1.48
C VAL A 96 17.69 -4.92 -1.00
N ASP A 97 17.45 -4.65 0.28
CA ASP A 97 17.89 -3.43 0.96
C ASP A 97 19.38 -3.50 1.27
N SER A 98 20.18 -2.69 0.56
CA SER A 98 21.63 -2.65 0.78
C SER A 98 22.01 -2.15 2.17
N ASP A 99 21.17 -1.33 2.82
CA ASP A 99 21.44 -0.80 4.15
C ASP A 99 21.23 -1.86 5.26
N ALA A 100 20.52 -2.95 4.95
CA ALA A 100 20.35 -4.11 5.84
C ALA A 100 21.53 -5.11 5.75
N LEU A 101 22.43 -4.96 4.79
CA LEU A 101 23.54 -5.89 4.57
C LEU A 101 24.75 -5.53 5.43
N PRO A 102 25.31 -6.46 6.20
CA PRO A 102 26.63 -6.29 6.83
C PRO A 102 27.73 -6.00 5.78
N ALA A 103 28.71 -5.22 6.15
CA ALA A 103 29.81 -4.84 5.24
C ALA A 103 30.53 -6.08 4.64
N SER A 104 30.63 -7.16 5.38
CA SER A 104 31.22 -8.44 4.90
C SER A 104 30.39 -9.07 3.78
N VAL A 105 29.04 -9.00 3.89
CA VAL A 105 28.14 -9.53 2.84
C VAL A 105 28.24 -8.65 1.59
N VAL A 106 28.25 -7.32 1.77
CA VAL A 106 28.45 -6.36 0.67
C VAL A 106 29.78 -6.64 -0.07
N ALA A 107 30.89 -6.85 0.67
CA ALA A 107 32.16 -7.19 0.08
C ALA A 107 32.12 -8.53 -0.65
N GLY A 108 31.53 -9.55 -0.01
CA GLY A 108 31.43 -10.90 -0.58
C GLY A 108 30.56 -10.99 -1.84
N ILE A 109 29.51 -10.16 -1.97
CA ILE A 109 28.75 -10.06 -3.23
C ILE A 109 29.63 -9.43 -4.33
N LYS A 110 30.43 -8.40 -4.00
CA LYS A 110 31.30 -7.71 -4.96
C LYS A 110 32.44 -8.57 -5.48
N ASP A 111 33.06 -9.37 -4.60
CA ASP A 111 34.22 -10.23 -4.96
C ASP A 111 33.77 -11.65 -5.37
N GLY A 112 32.48 -11.97 -5.31
CA GLY A 112 31.91 -13.25 -5.70
C GLY A 112 32.04 -14.35 -4.65
N SER A 113 32.54 -14.08 -3.45
CA SER A 113 32.62 -15.06 -2.35
C SER A 113 31.23 -15.35 -1.72
N VAL A 114 30.28 -14.44 -1.87
CA VAL A 114 28.85 -14.67 -1.60
C VAL A 114 28.14 -14.94 -2.93
N SER A 115 27.76 -16.19 -3.17
CA SER A 115 27.13 -16.62 -4.42
C SER A 115 25.65 -16.17 -4.46
N LEU A 116 25.28 -15.43 -5.49
CA LEU A 116 23.87 -15.06 -5.75
C LEU A 116 23.08 -16.18 -6.49
N THR A 117 23.74 -17.30 -6.81
CA THR A 117 23.11 -18.49 -7.42
C THR A 117 22.96 -19.64 -6.42
N ASP A 118 23.21 -19.38 -5.13
CA ASP A 118 23.03 -20.37 -4.04
C ASP A 118 21.74 -20.04 -3.25
N PRO A 119 20.77 -20.95 -3.17
CA PRO A 119 19.57 -20.78 -2.33
C PRO A 119 19.89 -20.50 -0.85
N ALA A 120 21.01 -21.00 -0.32
CA ALA A 120 21.43 -20.69 1.04
C ALA A 120 21.66 -19.19 1.25
N THR A 121 22.08 -18.47 0.23
CA THR A 121 22.21 -17.00 0.26
C THR A 121 20.85 -16.32 0.42
N THR A 122 19.79 -16.83 -0.22
CA THR A 122 18.42 -16.31 -0.02
C THR A 122 18.00 -16.46 1.44
N VAL A 123 18.23 -17.63 2.06
CA VAL A 123 17.91 -17.85 3.47
C VAL A 123 18.71 -16.92 4.37
N ALA A 124 19.99 -16.69 4.06
CA ALA A 124 20.83 -15.74 4.81
C ALA A 124 20.33 -14.28 4.67
N LEU A 125 19.90 -13.86 3.48
CA LEU A 125 19.32 -12.51 3.26
C LEU A 125 17.99 -12.34 4.00
N LEU A 126 17.15 -13.38 4.06
CA LEU A 126 15.92 -13.39 4.86
C LEU A 126 16.20 -13.30 6.36
N LYS A 127 17.23 -13.99 6.84
CA LYS A 127 17.68 -13.92 8.26
C LYS A 127 18.14 -12.50 8.65
N LEU A 128 18.63 -11.72 7.69
CA LEU A 128 19.04 -10.33 7.86
C LEU A 128 17.88 -9.32 7.69
N ASP A 129 16.66 -9.77 7.41
CA ASP A 129 15.54 -8.90 7.01
C ASP A 129 15.86 -7.98 5.81
N ALA A 130 16.78 -8.42 4.94
CA ALA A 130 17.27 -7.63 3.80
C ALA A 130 16.37 -7.73 2.56
N VAL A 131 15.53 -8.76 2.44
CA VAL A 131 14.59 -8.91 1.31
C VAL A 131 13.34 -8.09 1.59
N LEU A 132 13.05 -7.10 0.73
CA LEU A 132 11.93 -6.20 0.93
C LEU A 132 10.60 -6.94 0.95
N GLY A 133 9.88 -6.79 2.06
CA GLY A 133 8.53 -7.31 2.19
C GLY A 133 8.39 -8.83 2.33
N VAL A 134 9.49 -9.56 2.46
CA VAL A 134 9.50 -11.00 2.75
C VAL A 134 10.09 -11.22 4.14
N LYS A 135 9.29 -11.75 5.04
CA LYS A 135 9.71 -12.06 6.42
C LYS A 135 9.94 -13.56 6.55
N GLY A 136 11.19 -13.95 6.81
CA GLY A 136 11.57 -15.34 7.03
C GLY A 136 11.84 -15.61 8.51
N THR A 137 11.30 -16.71 9.05
CA THR A 137 11.76 -17.29 10.32
C THR A 137 12.81 -18.34 10.00
N VAL A 138 14.04 -18.10 10.42
CA VAL A 138 15.18 -18.97 10.14
C VAL A 138 15.65 -19.63 11.42
N ALA A 139 15.67 -20.97 11.45
CA ALA A 139 16.25 -21.77 12.52
C ALA A 139 17.65 -22.23 12.13
N THR A 140 18.60 -22.19 13.07
CA THR A 140 19.95 -22.73 12.89
C THR A 140 20.06 -24.03 13.63
N VAL A 141 20.22 -25.15 12.91
CA VAL A 141 20.36 -26.49 13.49
C VAL A 141 21.66 -27.10 12.98
N GLY A 142 22.55 -27.52 13.90
CA GLY A 142 23.85 -28.08 13.54
C GLY A 142 24.73 -27.11 12.70
N GLY A 143 24.60 -25.82 12.90
CA GLY A 143 25.34 -24.79 12.16
C GLY A 143 24.79 -24.47 10.74
N LYS A 144 23.70 -25.12 10.35
CA LYS A 144 23.02 -24.88 9.08
C LYS A 144 21.73 -24.09 9.29
N ASP A 145 21.57 -22.98 8.56
CA ASP A 145 20.34 -22.19 8.54
C ASP A 145 19.28 -22.87 7.68
N SER A 146 18.05 -22.87 8.18
CA SER A 146 16.88 -23.43 7.49
C SER A 146 15.70 -22.48 7.66
N LEU A 147 15.03 -22.13 6.56
CA LEU A 147 13.79 -21.37 6.57
C LEU A 147 12.66 -22.27 7.09
N THR A 148 12.00 -21.85 8.15
CA THR A 148 10.91 -22.61 8.78
C THR A 148 9.53 -22.00 8.58
N ARG A 149 9.46 -20.68 8.39
CA ARG A 149 8.23 -19.95 8.09
C ARG A 149 8.53 -18.77 7.20
N VAL A 150 7.55 -18.38 6.38
CA VAL A 150 7.59 -17.19 5.56
C VAL A 150 6.24 -16.48 5.61
N GLY A 151 6.28 -15.17 5.71
CA GLY A 151 5.14 -14.26 5.57
C GLY A 151 5.53 -13.05 4.72
N PHE A 152 4.55 -12.26 4.36
CA PHE A 152 4.73 -11.06 3.54
C PHE A 152 4.26 -9.81 4.26
N THR A 153 4.83 -8.66 3.87
CA THR A 153 4.50 -7.36 4.46
C THR A 153 4.07 -6.36 3.39
N CYS A 154 3.54 -5.21 3.80
CA CYS A 154 3.15 -4.13 2.86
C CYS A 154 4.30 -3.71 1.93
N ALA A 155 5.55 -3.81 2.42
CA ALA A 155 6.74 -3.42 1.67
C ALA A 155 7.00 -4.30 0.43
N LEU A 156 6.44 -5.51 0.33
CA LEU A 156 6.61 -6.36 -0.85
C LEU A 156 6.13 -5.67 -2.13
N CYS A 157 4.92 -5.12 -2.09
CA CYS A 157 4.29 -4.46 -3.24
C CYS A 157 4.57 -2.95 -3.29
N HIS A 158 4.78 -2.32 -2.12
CA HIS A 158 4.86 -0.87 -1.98
C HIS A 158 6.23 -0.37 -1.50
N SER A 159 7.30 -1.11 -1.82
CA SER A 159 8.68 -0.64 -1.71
C SER A 159 9.51 -1.17 -2.87
N THR A 160 10.46 -0.38 -3.32
CA THR A 160 11.51 -0.78 -4.26
C THR A 160 12.87 -0.33 -3.74
N VAL A 161 13.90 -0.36 -4.58
CA VAL A 161 15.25 0.14 -4.27
C VAL A 161 15.75 1.06 -5.38
N ASP A 162 16.72 1.91 -5.05
CA ASP A 162 17.33 2.86 -5.98
C ASP A 162 18.34 2.22 -6.96
N ASN A 163 18.54 0.91 -6.88
CA ASN A 163 19.52 0.15 -7.68
C ASN A 163 20.97 0.66 -7.56
N SER A 164 21.31 1.40 -6.49
CA SER A 164 22.61 2.01 -6.31
C SER A 164 23.75 1.02 -6.13
N PHE A 165 23.44 -0.23 -5.77
CA PHE A 165 24.43 -1.31 -5.64
C PHE A 165 24.48 -2.20 -6.90
N ALA A 166 23.34 -2.71 -7.31
CA ALA A 166 23.12 -3.55 -8.50
C ALA A 166 21.64 -3.56 -8.88
N PRO A 167 21.24 -4.03 -10.08
CA PRO A 167 19.83 -4.17 -10.41
C PRO A 167 19.07 -4.97 -9.36
N GLY A 168 18.05 -4.37 -8.75
CA GLY A 168 17.24 -4.97 -7.68
C GLY A 168 17.88 -4.91 -6.29
N ILE A 169 19.09 -4.36 -6.15
CA ILE A 169 19.78 -4.20 -4.86
C ILE A 169 20.19 -2.73 -4.69
N GLY A 170 19.78 -2.12 -3.60
CA GLY A 170 20.08 -0.71 -3.32
C GLY A 170 19.38 -0.20 -2.07
N LYS A 171 19.34 1.10 -1.89
CA LYS A 171 18.64 1.72 -0.76
C LYS A 171 17.15 1.66 -0.95
N ARG A 172 16.45 1.33 0.12
CA ARG A 172 14.99 1.17 0.13
C ARG A 172 14.25 2.48 -0.13
N LEU A 173 13.23 2.39 -0.99
CA LEU A 173 12.31 3.46 -1.34
C LEU A 173 10.88 3.03 -0.95
N ASP A 174 10.47 3.35 0.28
CA ASP A 174 9.11 3.02 0.76
C ASP A 174 8.05 3.89 0.09
N GLY A 175 6.89 3.32 -0.16
CA GLY A 175 5.78 3.96 -0.86
C GLY A 175 5.86 3.84 -2.38
N TRP A 176 7.01 3.49 -2.95
CA TRP A 176 7.16 3.29 -4.38
C TRP A 176 6.55 1.95 -4.80
N PRO A 177 5.74 1.92 -5.87
CA PRO A 177 5.18 0.66 -6.36
C PRO A 177 6.27 -0.24 -6.93
N ASN A 178 6.32 -1.49 -6.49
CA ASN A 178 7.24 -2.47 -7.07
C ASN A 178 6.67 -3.01 -8.39
N ARG A 179 6.96 -2.33 -9.50
CA ARG A 179 6.44 -2.66 -10.82
C ARG A 179 7.15 -3.84 -11.49
N ASP A 180 8.28 -4.27 -10.92
CA ASP A 180 8.99 -5.48 -11.39
C ASP A 180 8.42 -6.74 -10.73
N LEU A 181 7.71 -6.61 -9.61
CA LEU A 181 7.22 -7.74 -8.81
C LEU A 181 6.16 -8.53 -9.57
N ASN A 182 6.46 -9.79 -9.88
CA ASN A 182 5.50 -10.72 -10.47
C ASN A 182 4.80 -11.54 -9.39
N VAL A 183 3.84 -10.92 -8.71
CA VAL A 183 3.07 -11.54 -7.62
C VAL A 183 2.45 -12.86 -8.07
N GLY A 184 1.87 -12.87 -9.27
CA GLY A 184 1.20 -14.06 -9.78
C GLY A 184 2.15 -15.22 -10.01
N ALA A 185 3.31 -14.98 -10.64
CA ALA A 185 4.32 -16.03 -10.84
C ALA A 185 4.86 -16.58 -9.51
N ILE A 186 5.06 -15.71 -8.50
CA ILE A 186 5.49 -16.14 -7.16
C ILE A 186 4.46 -17.04 -6.50
N VAL A 187 3.18 -16.64 -6.48
CA VAL A 187 2.10 -17.43 -5.89
C VAL A 187 1.88 -18.75 -6.62
N ALA A 188 2.02 -18.77 -7.96
CA ALA A 188 1.86 -19.95 -8.78
C ALA A 188 2.93 -21.04 -8.50
N LEU A 189 4.04 -20.71 -7.83
CA LEU A 189 5.03 -21.71 -7.39
C LEU A 189 4.51 -22.60 -6.26
N SER A 190 3.48 -22.19 -5.52
CA SER A 190 2.93 -22.98 -4.40
C SER A 190 2.57 -24.41 -4.85
N PRO A 191 3.06 -25.44 -4.14
CA PRO A 191 2.69 -26.84 -4.44
C PRO A 191 1.23 -27.16 -4.10
N ALA A 192 0.57 -26.34 -3.28
CA ALA A 192 -0.80 -26.53 -2.85
C ALA A 192 -1.85 -26.10 -3.90
N LEU A 193 -1.45 -25.35 -4.93
CA LEU A 193 -2.36 -24.85 -5.96
C LEU A 193 -2.50 -25.83 -7.12
N ASP A 194 -3.72 -25.95 -7.66
CA ASP A 194 -3.99 -26.72 -8.87
C ASP A 194 -3.53 -25.99 -10.16
N ALA A 195 -3.47 -26.70 -11.26
CA ALA A 195 -2.98 -26.16 -12.53
C ALA A 195 -3.86 -25.03 -13.10
N PRO A 196 -5.21 -25.09 -13.06
CA PRO A 196 -6.08 -23.98 -13.46
C PRO A 196 -5.82 -22.69 -12.67
N THR A 197 -5.72 -22.80 -11.34
CA THR A 197 -5.45 -21.64 -10.46
C THR A 197 -4.06 -21.05 -10.73
N LYS A 198 -3.03 -21.89 -10.91
CA LYS A 198 -1.68 -21.46 -11.32
C LYS A 198 -1.71 -20.70 -12.66
N ALA A 199 -2.50 -21.15 -13.62
CA ALA A 199 -2.62 -20.49 -14.92
C ALA A 199 -3.19 -19.07 -14.77
N VAL A 200 -4.19 -18.86 -13.91
CA VAL A 200 -4.73 -17.53 -13.63
C VAL A 200 -3.65 -16.63 -13.02
N PHE A 201 -2.96 -17.07 -11.97
CA PHE A 201 -1.90 -16.29 -11.35
C PHE A 201 -0.78 -15.92 -12.34
N ASN A 202 -0.34 -16.87 -13.16
CA ASN A 202 0.70 -16.63 -14.18
C ASN A 202 0.25 -15.65 -15.28
N SER A 203 -1.04 -15.42 -15.48
CA SER A 203 -1.57 -14.46 -16.47
C SER A 203 -1.42 -12.99 -16.05
N TRP A 204 -1.13 -12.70 -14.78
CA TRP A 204 -1.09 -11.32 -14.30
C TRP A 204 0.10 -10.52 -14.81
N GLY A 205 1.28 -11.14 -14.84
CA GLY A 205 2.53 -10.49 -15.22
C GLY A 205 3.10 -9.55 -14.16
N PRO A 206 4.30 -8.97 -14.44
CA PRO A 206 5.00 -8.12 -13.48
C PRO A 206 4.23 -6.81 -13.18
N GLY A 207 4.36 -6.33 -11.97
CA GLY A 207 3.77 -5.07 -11.50
C GLY A 207 2.25 -5.09 -11.37
N LYS A 208 1.63 -6.27 -11.44
CA LYS A 208 0.18 -6.43 -11.40
C LYS A 208 -0.23 -7.51 -10.41
N TYR A 209 -1.43 -7.35 -9.86
CA TYR A 209 -2.14 -8.37 -9.09
C TYR A 209 -3.64 -8.08 -9.11
N ASP A 210 -4.47 -9.07 -8.81
CA ASP A 210 -5.91 -8.87 -8.67
C ASP A 210 -6.30 -8.91 -7.20
N PRO A 211 -6.60 -7.75 -6.57
CA PRO A 211 -6.94 -7.69 -5.16
C PRO A 211 -8.33 -8.26 -4.83
N ARG A 212 -9.08 -8.76 -5.83
CA ARG A 212 -10.41 -9.33 -5.63
C ARG A 212 -10.53 -10.77 -6.12
N PHE A 213 -9.57 -11.28 -6.86
CA PHE A 213 -9.63 -12.63 -7.46
C PHE A 213 -9.94 -13.73 -6.43
N ASN A 214 -9.30 -13.69 -5.28
CA ASN A 214 -9.54 -14.69 -4.24
C ASN A 214 -10.87 -14.51 -3.49
N LEU A 215 -11.65 -13.49 -3.81
CA LEU A 215 -12.95 -13.18 -3.20
C LEU A 215 -14.11 -13.43 -4.17
N ASP A 216 -13.95 -13.11 -5.46
CA ASP A 216 -15.01 -13.18 -6.46
C ASP A 216 -14.72 -14.16 -7.60
N GLY A 217 -13.50 -14.71 -7.68
CA GLY A 217 -13.10 -15.66 -8.70
C GLY A 217 -12.99 -15.06 -10.12
N LEU A 218 -13.06 -13.73 -10.26
CA LEU A 218 -12.98 -13.04 -11.54
C LEU A 218 -11.56 -12.52 -11.77
N ASN A 219 -10.92 -12.92 -12.86
CA ASN A 219 -9.57 -12.50 -13.21
C ASN A 219 -9.57 -11.11 -13.87
N GLY A 220 -9.05 -10.10 -13.18
CA GLY A 220 -8.94 -8.72 -13.66
C GLY A 220 -7.79 -8.00 -12.94
N PRO A 221 -6.52 -8.33 -13.26
CA PRO A 221 -5.38 -7.79 -12.55
C PRO A 221 -5.21 -6.30 -12.80
N GLN A 222 -4.73 -5.61 -11.76
CA GLN A 222 -4.45 -4.18 -11.78
C GLN A 222 -2.99 -3.91 -11.50
N VAL A 223 -2.51 -2.76 -11.95
CA VAL A 223 -1.17 -2.30 -11.59
C VAL A 223 -1.08 -2.03 -10.08
N ILE A 224 0.03 -2.41 -9.48
CA ILE A 224 0.35 -2.07 -8.08
C ILE A 224 0.45 -0.54 -7.98
N PRO A 225 -0.40 0.15 -7.20
CA PRO A 225 -0.38 1.60 -7.12
C PRO A 225 0.75 2.11 -6.21
N PRO A 226 1.17 3.37 -6.34
CA PRO A 226 2.01 4.01 -5.35
C PRO A 226 1.28 4.14 -4.00
N ALA A 227 2.03 4.01 -2.90
CA ALA A 227 1.57 4.25 -1.54
C ALA A 227 2.24 5.49 -0.92
N TYR A 228 2.72 6.42 -1.75
CA TYR A 228 3.20 7.75 -1.39
C TYR A 228 2.20 8.83 -1.84
N GLY A 229 2.37 10.06 -1.35
CA GLY A 229 1.54 11.20 -1.74
C GLY A 229 0.07 11.07 -1.32
N LEU A 230 -0.20 10.29 -0.26
CA LEU A 230 -1.56 10.02 0.21
C LEU A 230 -2.08 11.07 1.20
N ASN A 231 -1.20 11.95 1.68
CA ASN A 231 -1.62 12.99 2.62
C ASN A 231 -2.63 13.95 1.97
N GLY A 232 -3.76 14.16 2.63
CA GLY A 232 -4.86 14.97 2.11
C GLY A 232 -5.75 14.28 1.06
N ILE A 233 -5.49 12.99 0.75
CA ILE A 233 -6.34 12.20 -0.15
C ILE A 233 -7.21 11.27 0.69
N HIS A 234 -8.52 11.47 0.55
CA HIS A 234 -9.56 10.52 0.95
C HIS A 234 -9.92 9.67 -0.27
N ARG A 235 -10.64 8.61 -0.13
CA ARG A 235 -11.00 7.70 -1.23
C ARG A 235 -9.78 7.09 -1.93
N ILE A 236 -9.29 6.07 -1.30
CA ILE A 236 -8.11 5.31 -1.72
C ILE A 236 -8.49 4.26 -2.77
N THR A 237 -7.50 3.74 -3.51
CA THR A 237 -7.61 2.80 -4.64
C THR A 237 -8.11 3.40 -5.95
N ALA A 238 -7.98 2.68 -7.05
CA ALA A 238 -8.47 3.11 -8.36
C ALA A 238 -9.99 3.37 -8.36
N THR A 239 -10.73 2.70 -7.47
CA THR A 239 -12.19 2.78 -7.39
C THR A 239 -12.70 3.61 -6.19
N GLY A 240 -11.80 4.19 -5.41
CA GLY A 240 -12.18 5.00 -4.25
C GLY A 240 -12.99 4.26 -3.20
N ASP A 241 -12.70 2.96 -3.01
CA ASP A 241 -13.48 2.08 -2.13
C ASP A 241 -13.40 2.45 -0.66
N GLY A 242 -12.27 2.98 -0.21
CA GLY A 242 -12.03 3.36 1.18
C GLY A 242 -12.01 4.87 1.36
N ASP A 243 -12.52 5.34 2.52
CA ASP A 243 -12.48 6.76 2.89
C ASP A 243 -11.08 7.21 3.29
N ASP A 244 -10.23 6.26 3.71
CA ASP A 244 -8.82 6.47 4.04
C ASP A 244 -7.98 5.22 3.81
N ILE A 245 -6.65 5.38 3.97
CA ILE A 245 -5.72 4.27 3.75
C ILE A 245 -5.83 3.19 4.84
N ALA A 246 -6.30 3.49 6.05
CA ALA A 246 -6.45 2.49 7.12
C ALA A 246 -7.53 1.46 6.78
N TYR A 247 -8.63 1.89 6.17
CA TYR A 247 -9.66 0.97 5.64
C TYR A 247 -9.07 0.00 4.62
N TRP A 248 -8.28 0.52 3.66
CA TRP A 248 -7.68 -0.32 2.64
C TRP A 248 -6.59 -1.23 3.21
N ASN A 249 -5.79 -0.75 4.15
CA ASN A 249 -4.82 -1.57 4.87
C ASN A 249 -5.47 -2.76 5.56
N ARG A 250 -6.63 -2.54 6.20
CA ARG A 250 -7.38 -3.63 6.82
C ARG A 250 -7.91 -4.62 5.78
N TYR A 251 -8.46 -4.12 4.66
CA TYR A 251 -8.87 -4.96 3.55
C TYR A 251 -7.73 -5.86 3.09
N VAL A 252 -6.59 -5.27 2.70
CA VAL A 252 -5.44 -6.02 2.17
C VAL A 252 -4.87 -6.96 3.23
N GLY A 253 -4.69 -6.49 4.46
CA GLY A 253 -4.14 -7.29 5.56
C GLY A 253 -4.94 -8.56 5.81
N VAL A 254 -6.28 -8.47 5.85
CA VAL A 254 -7.14 -9.65 6.07
C VAL A 254 -7.30 -10.47 4.79
N THR A 255 -7.69 -9.85 3.67
CA THR A 255 -8.20 -10.60 2.51
C THR A 255 -7.08 -11.05 1.56
N GLN A 256 -6.04 -10.23 1.38
CA GLN A 256 -4.97 -10.51 0.43
C GLN A 256 -3.77 -11.19 1.10
N MET A 257 -3.27 -10.60 2.18
CA MET A 257 -2.16 -11.17 2.94
C MET A 257 -2.58 -12.45 3.70
N GLY A 258 -3.80 -12.49 4.21
CA GLY A 258 -4.28 -13.60 5.05
C GLY A 258 -3.95 -13.41 6.52
N GLY A 259 -3.64 -12.18 6.93
CA GLY A 259 -3.38 -11.80 8.30
C GLY A 259 -4.61 -11.96 9.20
N HIS A 260 -4.39 -12.16 10.49
CA HIS A 260 -5.44 -12.42 11.47
C HIS A 260 -6.30 -11.19 11.74
N GLY A 261 -7.60 -11.33 11.57
CA GLY A 261 -8.60 -10.29 11.78
C GLY A 261 -9.84 -10.52 10.93
N THR A 262 -10.79 -9.58 11.01
CA THR A 262 -12.03 -9.62 10.23
C THR A 262 -12.13 -8.41 9.33
N PHE A 263 -12.52 -8.61 8.07
CA PHE A 263 -12.95 -7.56 7.16
C PHE A 263 -14.35 -7.87 6.63
N SER A 264 -15.24 -6.88 6.67
CA SER A 264 -16.60 -6.99 6.18
C SER A 264 -16.97 -5.78 5.31
N GLU A 265 -17.45 -6.04 4.09
CA GLU A 265 -17.98 -5.02 3.17
C GLU A 265 -19.35 -5.48 2.63
N PRO A 266 -20.45 -5.05 3.27
CA PRO A 266 -21.80 -5.51 2.91
C PRO A 266 -22.19 -5.20 1.47
N ARG A 267 -21.73 -4.09 0.88
CA ARG A 267 -22.06 -3.69 -0.50
C ARG A 267 -21.54 -4.68 -1.55
N THR A 268 -20.49 -5.42 -1.24
CA THR A 268 -19.92 -6.45 -2.11
C THR A 268 -20.15 -7.87 -1.60
N GLY A 269 -20.75 -8.02 -0.41
CA GLY A 269 -20.94 -9.31 0.23
C GLY A 269 -19.66 -9.92 0.80
N VAL A 270 -18.56 -9.18 0.83
CA VAL A 270 -17.29 -9.65 1.40
C VAL A 270 -17.39 -9.73 2.91
N ASN A 271 -17.11 -10.91 3.47
CA ASN A 271 -17.00 -11.13 4.91
C ASN A 271 -15.95 -12.22 5.15
N VAL A 272 -14.75 -11.81 5.56
CA VAL A 272 -13.58 -12.69 5.76
C VAL A 272 -13.09 -12.54 7.19
N THR A 273 -12.86 -13.68 7.83
CA THR A 273 -12.23 -13.76 9.17
C THR A 273 -11.11 -14.78 9.11
N ASN A 274 -9.92 -14.38 9.52
CA ASN A 274 -8.76 -15.24 9.66
C ASN A 274 -8.28 -15.24 11.12
N GLY A 275 -7.89 -16.40 11.63
CA GLY A 275 -7.44 -16.55 13.01
C GLY A 275 -8.55 -16.32 14.05
N THR A 276 -8.17 -16.31 15.31
CA THR A 276 -9.07 -16.09 16.46
C THR A 276 -8.87 -14.72 17.12
N ASP A 277 -7.79 -14.03 16.76
CA ASP A 277 -7.32 -12.75 17.30
C ASP A 277 -7.24 -11.71 16.17
N ASP A 278 -7.28 -10.42 16.54
CA ASP A 278 -7.09 -9.32 15.59
C ASP A 278 -5.67 -8.75 15.75
N LEU A 279 -4.76 -9.20 14.88
CA LEU A 279 -3.38 -8.71 14.84
C LEU A 279 -3.20 -7.42 14.00
N ILE A 280 -4.27 -6.93 13.36
CA ILE A 280 -4.24 -5.80 12.43
C ILE A 280 -4.74 -4.52 13.08
N GLY A 281 -5.89 -4.59 13.79
CA GLY A 281 -6.64 -3.42 14.25
C GLY A 281 -5.82 -2.40 15.04
N SER A 282 -5.04 -2.87 16.01
CA SER A 282 -4.20 -2.03 16.87
C SER A 282 -3.05 -1.33 16.13
N LYS A 283 -2.69 -1.78 14.92
CA LYS A 283 -1.56 -1.29 14.14
C LYS A 283 -1.98 -0.29 13.04
N LEU A 284 -3.27 -0.21 12.72
CA LEU A 284 -3.77 0.61 11.60
C LEU A 284 -3.45 2.09 11.76
N ALA A 285 -3.60 2.64 12.95
CA ALA A 285 -3.33 4.06 13.20
C ALA A 285 -1.85 4.42 12.96
N GLY A 286 -0.92 3.59 13.43
CA GLY A 286 0.51 3.77 13.18
C GLY A 286 0.86 3.60 11.71
N LEU A 287 0.33 2.56 11.08
CA LEU A 287 0.54 2.28 9.67
C LEU A 287 0.07 3.44 8.78
N GLN A 288 -1.15 3.96 9.02
CA GLN A 288 -1.68 5.15 8.36
C GLN A 288 -0.78 6.37 8.61
N ALA A 289 -0.41 6.64 9.87
CA ALA A 289 0.43 7.77 10.21
C ALA A 289 1.76 7.73 9.44
N TYR A 290 2.39 6.57 9.31
CA TYR A 290 3.60 6.39 8.52
C TYR A 290 3.36 6.65 7.03
N GLN A 291 2.38 6.00 6.42
CA GLN A 291 2.09 6.13 4.98
C GLN A 291 1.78 7.58 4.58
N LEU A 292 1.11 8.34 5.44
CA LEU A 292 0.84 9.76 5.19
C LEU A 292 2.10 10.65 5.27
N THR A 293 3.23 10.14 5.78
CA THR A 293 4.52 10.85 5.72
C THR A 293 5.28 10.61 4.42
N LEU A 294 4.90 9.61 3.63
CA LEU A 294 5.59 9.26 2.40
C LEU A 294 5.24 10.26 1.30
N ALA A 295 6.18 11.15 0.98
CA ALA A 295 6.01 12.13 -0.07
C ALA A 295 6.17 11.50 -1.46
N ALA A 296 5.45 12.03 -2.45
CA ALA A 296 5.71 11.70 -3.84
C ALA A 296 7.13 12.17 -4.23
N PRO A 297 7.89 11.33 -4.96
CA PRO A 297 9.26 11.67 -5.33
C PRO A 297 9.30 12.80 -6.37
N ALA A 298 10.24 13.73 -6.20
CA ALA A 298 10.53 14.71 -7.22
C ALA A 298 11.17 14.05 -8.45
N PRO A 299 10.91 14.54 -9.67
CA PRO A 299 11.53 14.00 -10.86
C PRO A 299 13.06 14.23 -10.83
N PRO A 300 13.86 13.31 -11.41
CA PRO A 300 15.30 13.47 -11.48
C PRO A 300 15.70 14.75 -12.24
N ALA A 301 16.78 15.36 -11.82
CA ALA A 301 17.30 16.53 -12.50
C ALA A 301 17.62 16.22 -13.98
N GLY A 302 17.11 17.05 -14.90
CA GLY A 302 17.28 16.86 -16.35
C GLY A 302 16.40 15.78 -16.99
N SER A 303 15.45 15.20 -16.28
CA SER A 303 14.52 14.20 -16.83
C SER A 303 13.41 14.79 -17.71
N PHE A 304 13.25 16.10 -17.72
CA PHE A 304 12.30 16.84 -18.56
C PHE A 304 12.87 18.23 -18.92
N ASP A 305 12.32 18.84 -19.98
CA ASP A 305 12.64 20.23 -20.37
C ASP A 305 11.66 21.19 -19.67
N PRO A 306 12.15 22.09 -18.76
CA PRO A 306 11.28 23.01 -18.03
C PRO A 306 10.50 23.99 -18.90
N ALA A 307 11.06 24.43 -20.04
CA ALA A 307 10.37 25.38 -20.93
C ALA A 307 9.25 24.68 -21.72
N VAL A 308 9.49 23.44 -22.12
CA VAL A 308 8.48 22.58 -22.78
C VAL A 308 7.39 22.20 -21.77
N ALA A 309 7.76 21.81 -20.55
CA ALA A 309 6.82 21.49 -19.48
C ALA A 309 5.91 22.69 -19.12
N ALA A 310 6.43 23.93 -19.14
CA ALA A 310 5.62 25.12 -18.89
C ALA A 310 4.55 25.32 -19.96
N ARG A 311 4.82 25.03 -21.25
CA ARG A 311 3.79 25.02 -22.31
C ARG A 311 2.76 23.92 -22.09
N GLY A 312 3.24 22.73 -21.70
CA GLY A 312 2.38 21.60 -21.35
C GLY A 312 1.42 21.91 -20.19
N GLN A 313 1.87 22.66 -19.18
CA GLN A 313 1.02 23.12 -18.08
C GLN A 313 -0.14 24.01 -18.58
N VAL A 314 0.12 24.89 -19.54
CA VAL A 314 -0.92 25.72 -20.15
C VAL A 314 -1.92 24.86 -20.92
N LEU A 315 -1.45 23.87 -21.68
CA LEU A 315 -2.33 22.93 -22.38
C LEU A 315 -3.15 22.07 -21.42
N PHE A 316 -2.55 21.61 -20.33
CA PHE A 316 -3.21 20.82 -19.29
C PHE A 316 -4.40 21.53 -18.66
N ALA A 317 -4.25 22.83 -18.39
CA ALA A 317 -5.34 23.67 -17.86
C ALA A 317 -6.31 24.17 -18.92
N GLY A 318 -5.85 24.32 -20.17
CA GLY A 318 -6.58 24.91 -21.28
C GLY A 318 -7.15 23.86 -22.25
N LYS A 319 -6.56 23.76 -23.45
CA LYS A 319 -7.07 22.96 -24.58
C LYS A 319 -7.33 21.48 -24.19
N ALA A 320 -6.44 20.87 -23.43
CA ALA A 320 -6.59 19.46 -23.02
C ALA A 320 -7.57 19.28 -21.85
N SER A 321 -7.91 20.35 -21.10
CA SER A 321 -8.89 20.37 -20.00
C SER A 321 -8.63 19.30 -18.89
N CYS A 322 -7.40 18.84 -18.73
CA CYS A 322 -7.04 17.79 -17.76
C CYS A 322 -7.29 18.25 -16.31
N SER A 323 -7.09 19.56 -16.02
CA SER A 323 -7.30 20.18 -14.72
C SER A 323 -8.76 20.14 -14.24
N THR A 324 -9.72 19.77 -15.09
CA THR A 324 -11.14 19.57 -14.70
C THR A 324 -11.32 18.44 -13.71
N CYS A 325 -10.48 17.39 -13.81
CA CYS A 325 -10.46 16.24 -12.93
C CYS A 325 -9.17 16.21 -12.10
N HIS A 326 -8.01 16.45 -12.74
CA HIS A 326 -6.72 16.51 -12.06
C HIS A 326 -6.47 17.90 -11.48
N SER A 327 -7.19 18.26 -10.41
CA SER A 327 -7.24 19.61 -9.82
C SER A 327 -6.66 19.65 -8.40
N GLY A 328 -6.45 20.87 -7.89
CA GLY A 328 -5.92 21.09 -6.55
C GLY A 328 -4.45 20.73 -6.41
N SER A 329 -3.96 20.78 -5.17
CA SER A 329 -2.56 20.52 -4.84
C SER A 329 -2.12 19.08 -5.12
N GLU A 330 -3.05 18.11 -5.04
CA GLU A 330 -2.79 16.69 -5.24
C GLU A 330 -3.12 16.23 -6.67
N LEU A 331 -3.54 17.14 -7.55
CA LEU A 331 -3.91 16.89 -8.94
C LEU A 331 -4.93 15.75 -9.06
N THR A 332 -5.98 15.82 -8.24
CA THR A 332 -7.10 14.86 -8.22
C THR A 332 -8.34 15.53 -7.62
N ASP A 333 -9.51 15.16 -8.12
CA ASP A 333 -10.81 15.53 -7.55
C ASP A 333 -11.43 14.40 -6.68
N ALA A 334 -10.66 13.35 -6.39
CA ALA A 334 -11.14 12.15 -5.70
C ALA A 334 -11.82 12.43 -4.36
N ASN A 335 -11.43 13.51 -3.66
CA ASN A 335 -12.05 13.88 -2.39
C ASN A 335 -13.49 14.38 -2.53
N SER A 336 -13.86 14.87 -3.71
CA SER A 336 -15.18 15.47 -3.96
C SER A 336 -16.08 14.57 -4.79
N ARG A 337 -15.53 13.80 -5.74
CA ARG A 337 -16.33 12.95 -6.63
C ARG A 337 -15.58 11.73 -7.11
N LEU A 338 -16.35 10.74 -7.58
CA LEU A 338 -15.90 9.61 -8.37
C LEU A 338 -16.52 9.71 -9.77
N HIS A 339 -15.97 8.97 -10.71
CA HIS A 339 -16.35 9.02 -12.12
C HIS A 339 -16.95 7.69 -12.59
N PRO A 340 -17.94 7.71 -13.49
CA PRO A 340 -18.50 6.49 -14.06
C PRO A 340 -17.44 5.75 -14.90
N VAL A 341 -17.65 4.45 -15.11
CA VAL A 341 -16.77 3.59 -15.91
C VAL A 341 -16.51 4.15 -17.30
N SER A 342 -17.52 4.78 -17.93
CA SER A 342 -17.39 5.40 -19.26
C SER A 342 -16.32 6.49 -19.34
N ASP A 343 -15.96 7.10 -18.23
CA ASP A 343 -14.96 8.16 -18.17
C ASP A 343 -13.53 7.64 -17.99
N ALA A 344 -13.36 6.37 -17.60
CA ALA A 344 -12.05 5.77 -17.38
C ALA A 344 -11.30 5.56 -18.69
N MET A 345 -10.03 5.98 -18.74
CA MET A 345 -9.21 5.85 -19.94
C MET A 345 -8.72 4.41 -20.19
N GLY A 346 -8.55 3.62 -19.16
CA GLY A 346 -8.20 2.20 -19.27
C GLY A 346 -9.35 1.28 -19.73
N GLU A 347 -10.56 1.80 -19.85
CA GLU A 347 -11.72 1.04 -20.35
C GLU A 347 -11.90 1.16 -21.87
N PRO A 348 -12.57 0.20 -22.55
CA PRO A 348 -13.08 -1.03 -21.95
C PRO A 348 -11.95 -2.01 -21.60
N GLU A 349 -12.21 -2.86 -20.61
CA GLU A 349 -11.35 -4.00 -20.32
C GLU A 349 -11.35 -4.97 -21.53
N PRO A 350 -10.36 -5.89 -21.62
CA PRO A 350 -10.37 -6.92 -22.66
C PRO A 350 -11.71 -7.68 -22.69
N ALA A 351 -12.11 -8.13 -23.88
CA ALA A 351 -13.39 -8.81 -24.08
C ALA A 351 -13.55 -10.00 -23.10
N GLY A 352 -14.69 -10.04 -22.41
CA GLY A 352 -15.00 -11.07 -21.42
C GLY A 352 -14.46 -10.79 -20.00
N VAL A 353 -13.70 -9.71 -19.80
CA VAL A 353 -13.24 -9.28 -18.47
C VAL A 353 -14.18 -8.21 -17.92
N PRO A 354 -14.79 -8.42 -16.74
CA PRO A 354 -15.63 -7.39 -16.12
C PRO A 354 -14.78 -6.20 -15.72
N SER A 355 -15.35 -4.99 -15.85
CA SER A 355 -14.71 -3.78 -15.36
C SER A 355 -14.34 -3.92 -13.88
N TYR A 356 -13.14 -3.51 -13.52
CA TYR A 356 -12.70 -3.52 -12.13
C TYR A 356 -13.63 -2.69 -11.24
N ALA A 357 -14.14 -1.56 -11.73
CA ALA A 357 -15.12 -0.78 -11.01
C ALA A 357 -16.40 -1.57 -10.74
N SER A 358 -16.89 -2.38 -11.67
CA SER A 358 -18.11 -3.19 -11.48
C SER A 358 -18.00 -4.19 -10.34
N ARG A 359 -16.78 -4.58 -9.97
CA ARG A 359 -16.45 -5.50 -8.87
C ARG A 359 -16.22 -4.77 -7.53
N SER A 360 -16.20 -3.43 -7.55
CA SER A 360 -15.92 -2.59 -6.39
C SER A 360 -17.20 -2.18 -5.65
N ALA A 361 -17.05 -1.72 -4.40
CA ALA A 361 -18.15 -1.21 -3.60
C ALA A 361 -18.75 0.07 -4.18
N THR A 362 -17.93 0.92 -4.80
CA THR A 362 -18.36 2.22 -5.37
C THR A 362 -18.99 2.12 -6.76
N LYS A 363 -18.64 1.08 -7.54
CA LYS A 363 -18.99 0.92 -8.97
C LYS A 363 -18.48 2.07 -9.85
N GLN A 364 -17.49 2.82 -9.40
CA GLN A 364 -16.94 4.01 -10.03
C GLN A 364 -15.41 4.02 -9.95
N TYR A 365 -14.77 4.91 -10.71
CA TYR A 365 -13.35 5.17 -10.61
C TYR A 365 -13.08 6.53 -9.96
N ARG A 366 -11.96 6.66 -9.27
CA ARG A 366 -11.41 7.94 -8.85
C ARG A 366 -10.44 8.48 -9.90
N THR A 367 -10.30 9.79 -9.96
CA THR A 367 -9.17 10.42 -10.65
C THR A 367 -7.88 10.10 -9.91
N ALA A 368 -6.90 9.50 -10.59
CA ALA A 368 -5.60 9.21 -9.99
C ALA A 368 -4.85 10.52 -9.69
N PRO A 369 -4.22 10.67 -8.51
CA PRO A 369 -3.26 11.75 -8.26
C PRO A 369 -2.08 11.65 -9.23
N LEU A 370 -1.53 12.81 -9.67
CA LEU A 370 -0.47 12.82 -10.67
C LEU A 370 0.94 13.09 -10.10
N LYS A 371 1.07 13.42 -8.82
CA LYS A 371 2.40 13.59 -8.21
C LYS A 371 3.22 12.31 -8.28
N GLY A 372 4.44 12.40 -8.78
CA GLY A 372 5.32 11.25 -8.98
C GLY A 372 4.92 10.37 -10.16
N VAL A 373 4.04 10.83 -11.06
CA VAL A 373 3.55 10.03 -12.19
C VAL A 373 4.66 9.60 -13.16
N TRP A 374 5.77 10.33 -13.19
CA TRP A 374 6.92 10.09 -14.06
C TRP A 374 7.58 8.72 -13.88
N GLN A 375 7.44 8.08 -12.70
CA GLN A 375 8.24 6.89 -12.34
C GLN A 375 7.45 5.57 -12.30
N HIS A 376 6.12 5.55 -12.45
CA HIS A 376 5.34 4.33 -12.18
C HIS A 376 4.59 3.76 -13.39
N ALA A 377 5.23 3.77 -14.57
CA ALA A 377 4.74 3.00 -15.72
C ALA A 377 4.58 1.50 -15.36
N PRO A 378 3.63 0.76 -15.99
CA PRO A 378 2.62 1.21 -16.96
C PRO A 378 1.46 1.96 -16.28
N TYR A 379 0.70 2.70 -17.06
CA TYR A 379 -0.34 3.62 -16.61
C TYR A 379 -1.74 3.08 -16.81
N PHE A 380 -2.73 3.84 -16.29
CA PHE A 380 -4.11 3.46 -16.05
C PHE A 380 -4.22 2.33 -15.02
N HIS A 381 -5.44 2.01 -14.58
CA HIS A 381 -5.66 1.01 -13.53
C HIS A 381 -5.23 -0.40 -13.96
N ASN A 382 -5.34 -0.74 -15.23
CA ASN A 382 -5.01 -2.05 -15.80
C ASN A 382 -3.63 -2.10 -16.49
N GLY A 383 -2.91 -0.98 -16.56
CA GLY A 383 -1.60 -0.90 -17.21
C GLY A 383 -1.67 -0.89 -18.74
N SER A 384 -2.78 -0.46 -19.34
CA SER A 384 -2.96 -0.47 -20.80
C SER A 384 -2.16 0.59 -21.54
N ALA A 385 -1.55 1.56 -20.87
CA ALA A 385 -0.63 2.53 -21.45
C ALA A 385 0.80 2.29 -20.93
N ALA A 386 1.73 1.99 -21.82
CA ALA A 386 3.11 1.69 -21.45
C ALA A 386 3.91 2.95 -21.10
N THR A 387 3.59 4.08 -21.72
CA THR A 387 4.32 5.34 -21.60
C THR A 387 3.38 6.51 -21.31
N LEU A 388 3.92 7.66 -20.89
CA LEU A 388 3.14 8.91 -20.78
C LEU A 388 2.65 9.42 -22.14
N ASP A 389 3.37 9.14 -23.20
CA ASP A 389 2.94 9.41 -24.58
C ASP A 389 1.66 8.63 -24.91
N ASP A 390 1.61 7.34 -24.56
CA ASP A 390 0.41 6.51 -24.73
C ASP A 390 -0.77 7.05 -23.91
N VAL A 391 -0.51 7.54 -22.69
CA VAL A 391 -1.53 8.20 -21.85
C VAL A 391 -2.12 9.40 -22.57
N VAL A 392 -1.28 10.36 -22.99
CA VAL A 392 -1.76 11.58 -23.65
C VAL A 392 -2.46 11.28 -24.96
N ASN A 393 -1.93 10.34 -25.77
CA ASN A 393 -2.55 9.92 -27.01
C ASN A 393 -3.91 9.23 -26.81
N THR A 394 -4.05 8.43 -25.75
CA THR A 394 -5.33 7.82 -25.37
C THR A 394 -6.37 8.90 -25.03
N TYR A 395 -6.01 9.89 -24.22
CA TYR A 395 -6.88 11.03 -23.91
C TYR A 395 -7.20 11.82 -25.18
N ASN A 396 -6.20 12.13 -26.03
CA ASN A 396 -6.38 12.86 -27.27
C ASN A 396 -7.42 12.20 -28.16
N THR A 397 -7.32 10.88 -28.34
CA THR A 397 -8.25 10.10 -29.17
C THR A 397 -9.63 9.99 -28.53
N ARG A 398 -9.71 9.54 -27.26
CA ARG A 398 -11.01 9.25 -26.62
C ARG A 398 -11.83 10.48 -26.29
N ARG A 399 -11.18 11.64 -26.05
CA ARG A 399 -11.82 12.91 -25.75
C ARG A 399 -11.86 13.86 -26.95
N SER A 400 -11.32 13.44 -28.10
CA SER A 400 -11.26 14.24 -29.34
C SER A 400 -10.65 15.62 -29.11
N LEU A 401 -9.50 15.68 -28.39
CA LEU A 401 -8.88 16.93 -27.98
C LEU A 401 -8.24 17.70 -29.14
N GLY A 402 -7.93 17.05 -30.26
CA GLY A 402 -7.28 17.64 -31.41
C GLY A 402 -5.88 18.15 -31.13
N LEU A 403 -5.12 17.46 -30.26
CA LEU A 403 -3.74 17.79 -29.97
C LEU A 403 -2.83 17.42 -31.14
N THR A 404 -1.92 18.33 -31.49
CA THR A 404 -0.81 18.05 -32.41
C THR A 404 0.28 17.22 -31.71
N ALA A 405 1.21 16.65 -32.48
CA ALA A 405 2.36 15.92 -31.92
C ALA A 405 3.21 16.78 -30.97
N ALA A 406 3.42 18.08 -31.31
CA ALA A 406 4.15 19.00 -30.45
C ALA A 406 3.41 19.31 -29.14
N GLU A 407 2.08 19.46 -29.18
CA GLU A 407 1.27 19.66 -27.97
C GLU A 407 1.21 18.40 -27.10
N THR A 408 1.27 17.21 -27.71
CA THR A 408 1.41 15.93 -27.00
C THR A 408 2.73 15.87 -26.24
N ASP A 409 3.85 16.22 -26.89
CA ASP A 409 5.17 16.26 -26.26
C ASP A 409 5.20 17.30 -25.11
N ASP A 410 4.68 18.51 -25.33
CA ASP A 410 4.57 19.53 -24.29
C ASP A 410 3.84 18.98 -23.02
N LEU A 411 2.71 18.29 -23.21
CA LEU A 411 1.97 17.66 -22.11
C LEU A 411 2.76 16.54 -21.43
N VAL A 412 3.47 15.70 -22.18
CA VAL A 412 4.32 14.63 -21.65
C VAL A 412 5.45 15.22 -20.78
N GLN A 413 6.10 16.29 -21.25
CA GLN A 413 7.13 16.96 -20.44
C GLN A 413 6.55 17.54 -19.15
N TYR A 414 5.33 18.09 -19.21
CA TYR A 414 4.65 18.56 -17.99
C TYR A 414 4.36 17.40 -17.03
N LEU A 415 3.82 16.27 -17.51
CA LEU A 415 3.58 15.09 -16.66
C LEU A 415 4.88 14.54 -16.06
N LYS A 416 6.00 14.56 -16.81
CA LYS A 416 7.32 14.20 -16.27
C LYS A 416 7.82 15.16 -15.19
N SER A 417 7.32 16.37 -15.14
CA SER A 417 7.71 17.38 -14.15
C SER A 417 6.96 17.27 -12.81
N LEU A 418 5.93 16.43 -12.74
CA LEU A 418 5.08 16.21 -11.58
C LEU A 418 5.66 15.09 -10.71
#